data_4dd598efd911b3ba4488557d4bb3211c
#
_entry.id   4dd598efd911b3ba4488557d4bb3211c
#
_cell.length_a   1.000
_cell.length_b   1.000
_cell.length_c   1.000
_cell.angle_alpha   90.00
_cell.angle_beta   90.00
_cell.angle_gamma   90.00
#
_symmetry.space_group_name_H-M   'P 1'
#
loop_
_entity.id
_entity.type
_entity.pdbx_description
1 polymer ?
#
loop_
_entity_poly.entity_id
_entity_poly.type
_entity_poly.pdbx_seq_one_letter_code
_entity_poly.pdbx_strand_id
1 'polypeptide(L)'
;MAAEKCIQLANEVFGFNGWSSQIMDIQVDFVDENPTTLKVSLGLSVIMRVTLRDGTFHEDIGYGHIENCKGKAAAFEKAKKEGTTDGLKRALRNFGNVLGNCIYDKEYLAKVTKIKVQPGKWDVSNLHRHSDHAIKQEVIKAEEKTQVIIPSVGQNLGAGARLDNDDTLEDEFGGEFST
;
A
#
# COMPACT_ATOMS: atom_id res chain seq x y z
N MET A 1 -0.38 0.14 11.60
CA MET A 1 0.65 0.24 10.55
C MET A 1 0.32 -0.76 9.46
N ALA A 2 0.43 -0.39 8.18
CA ALA A 2 0.21 -1.32 7.06
C ALA A 2 1.34 -2.36 7.01
N ALA A 3 1.05 -3.60 6.57
CA ALA A 3 2.04 -4.68 6.55
C ALA A 3 3.26 -4.37 5.67
N GLU A 4 3.05 -3.70 4.54
CA GLU A 4 4.11 -3.24 3.65
C GLU A 4 5.13 -2.34 4.36
N LYS A 5 4.66 -1.45 5.25
CA LYS A 5 5.53 -0.58 6.06
C LYS A 5 6.29 -1.36 7.13
N CYS A 6 5.67 -2.40 7.70
CA CYS A 6 6.37 -3.27 8.64
C CYS A 6 7.50 -4.03 7.94
N ILE A 7 7.25 -4.56 6.75
CA ILE A 7 8.25 -5.26 5.93
C ILE A 7 9.36 -4.30 5.52
N GLN A 8 9.01 -3.09 5.07
CA GLN A 8 9.99 -2.07 4.72
C GLN A 8 10.91 -1.75 5.90
N LEU A 9 10.34 -1.47 7.08
CA LEU A 9 11.11 -1.21 8.30
C LEU A 9 11.97 -2.41 8.72
N ALA A 10 11.46 -3.63 8.62
CA ALA A 10 12.25 -4.83 8.90
C ALA A 10 13.44 -4.95 7.94
N ASN A 11 13.27 -4.66 6.65
CA ASN A 11 14.36 -4.63 5.68
C ASN A 11 15.37 -3.50 5.95
N GLU A 12 14.92 -2.34 6.43
CA GLU A 12 15.80 -1.24 6.82
C GLU A 12 16.63 -1.59 8.06
N VAL A 13 16.02 -2.25 9.06
CA VAL A 13 16.68 -2.59 10.34
C VAL A 13 17.59 -3.80 10.23
N PHE A 14 17.11 -4.87 9.58
CA PHE A 14 17.82 -6.16 9.53
C PHE A 14 18.56 -6.41 8.21
N GLY A 15 18.25 -5.64 7.17
CA GLY A 15 18.63 -5.94 5.79
C GLY A 15 17.63 -6.92 5.14
N PHE A 16 17.49 -6.85 3.81
CA PHE A 16 16.52 -7.67 3.08
C PHE A 16 16.78 -9.20 3.21
N ASN A 17 18.00 -9.60 3.49
CA ASN A 17 18.44 -10.99 3.71
C ASN A 17 18.77 -11.28 5.19
N GLY A 18 18.49 -10.35 6.09
CA GLY A 18 18.81 -10.47 7.51
C GLY A 18 17.71 -11.14 8.33
N TRP A 19 16.56 -11.42 7.72
CA TRP A 19 15.42 -12.04 8.37
C TRP A 19 14.59 -12.87 7.39
N SER A 20 13.76 -13.74 7.94
CA SER A 20 12.78 -14.54 7.19
C SER A 20 11.48 -14.68 8.00
N SER A 21 10.38 -14.95 7.31
CA SER A 21 9.09 -15.24 7.95
C SER A 21 8.57 -16.60 7.50
N GLN A 22 7.90 -17.29 8.39
CA GLN A 22 7.33 -18.61 8.16
C GLN A 22 5.96 -18.71 8.82
N ILE A 23 5.00 -19.26 8.09
CA ILE A 23 3.72 -19.69 8.66
C ILE A 23 3.97 -21.04 9.31
N MET A 24 3.78 -21.13 10.62
CA MET A 24 3.98 -22.35 11.38
C MET A 24 2.72 -23.22 11.39
N ASP A 25 1.55 -22.58 11.57
CA ASP A 25 0.27 -23.27 11.59
C ASP A 25 -0.87 -22.33 11.20
N ILE A 26 -1.96 -22.91 10.68
CA ILE A 26 -3.22 -22.22 10.41
C ILE A 26 -4.35 -23.09 10.97
N GLN A 27 -5.00 -22.60 12.00
CA GLN A 27 -6.12 -23.28 12.64
C GLN A 27 -7.43 -22.55 12.33
N VAL A 28 -8.41 -23.29 11.87
CA VAL A 28 -9.77 -22.78 11.67
C VAL A 28 -10.55 -22.94 12.98
N ASP A 29 -10.94 -21.80 13.56
CA ASP A 29 -11.63 -21.79 14.86
C ASP A 29 -13.13 -22.03 14.70
N PHE A 30 -13.73 -21.40 13.68
CA PHE A 30 -15.13 -21.64 13.34
C PHE A 30 -15.41 -21.34 11.87
N VAL A 31 -16.43 -21.99 11.32
CA VAL A 31 -17.01 -21.71 9.99
C VAL A 31 -18.52 -21.88 10.10
N ASP A 32 -19.25 -20.80 9.96
CA ASP A 32 -20.70 -20.77 9.98
C ASP A 32 -21.24 -20.35 8.62
N GLU A 33 -22.20 -21.11 8.09
CA GLU A 33 -22.89 -20.78 6.86
C GLU A 33 -24.38 -20.56 7.14
N ASN A 34 -24.89 -19.40 6.77
CA ASN A 34 -26.31 -19.11 6.91
C ASN A 34 -27.10 -19.91 5.85
N PRO A 35 -28.00 -20.81 6.25
CA PRO A 35 -28.70 -21.70 5.32
C PRO A 35 -29.64 -20.98 4.35
N THR A 36 -30.10 -19.79 4.71
CA THR A 36 -31.04 -19.00 3.89
C THR A 36 -30.31 -18.08 2.93
N THR A 37 -29.23 -17.42 3.38
CA THR A 37 -28.54 -16.41 2.57
C THR A 37 -27.27 -16.95 1.92
N LEU A 38 -26.84 -18.16 2.26
CA LEU A 38 -25.59 -18.81 1.84
C LEU A 38 -24.34 -17.96 2.10
N LYS A 39 -24.45 -17.04 3.07
CA LYS A 39 -23.33 -16.23 3.52
C LYS A 39 -22.53 -16.98 4.56
N VAL A 40 -21.21 -16.82 4.51
CA VAL A 40 -20.25 -17.50 5.36
C VAL A 40 -19.64 -16.51 6.34
N SER A 41 -19.58 -16.90 7.60
CA SER A 41 -18.79 -16.26 8.64
C SER A 41 -17.73 -17.25 9.11
N LEU A 42 -16.49 -16.83 9.18
CA LEU A 42 -15.41 -17.69 9.64
C LEU A 42 -14.35 -16.88 10.41
N GLY A 43 -13.70 -17.59 11.33
CA GLY A 43 -12.53 -17.11 12.06
C GLY A 43 -11.43 -18.16 12.02
N LEU A 44 -10.20 -17.70 11.89
CA LEU A 44 -9.02 -18.56 11.93
C LEU A 44 -7.83 -17.85 12.60
N SER A 45 -7.00 -18.66 13.24
CA SER A 45 -5.75 -18.23 13.83
C SER A 45 -4.56 -18.69 12.96
N VAL A 46 -3.53 -17.86 12.90
CA VAL A 46 -2.30 -18.11 12.14
C VAL A 46 -1.11 -17.90 13.06
N ILE A 47 -0.28 -18.90 13.24
CA ILE A 47 0.99 -18.78 13.98
C ILE A 47 2.07 -18.39 12.99
N MET A 48 2.62 -17.20 13.19
CA MET A 48 3.73 -16.65 12.38
C MET A 48 5.02 -16.64 13.19
N ARG A 49 6.09 -17.13 12.58
CA ARG A 49 7.46 -17.02 13.08
C ARG A 49 8.25 -16.04 12.21
N VAL A 50 8.99 -15.15 12.85
CA VAL A 50 10.02 -14.33 12.23
C VAL A 50 11.36 -14.74 12.81
N THR A 51 12.32 -15.12 11.96
CA THR A 51 13.64 -15.58 12.35
C THR A 51 14.69 -14.62 11.78
N LEU A 52 15.61 -14.17 12.62
CA LEU A 52 16.78 -13.38 12.22
C LEU A 52 17.91 -14.29 11.72
N ARG A 53 18.90 -13.70 11.08
CA ARG A 53 20.03 -14.43 10.48
C ARG A 53 20.87 -15.21 11.51
N ASP A 54 20.90 -14.77 12.75
CA ASP A 54 21.59 -15.46 13.86
C ASP A 54 20.79 -16.61 14.48
N GLY A 55 19.57 -16.86 13.98
CA GLY A 55 18.67 -17.88 14.49
C GLY A 55 17.73 -17.40 15.59
N THR A 56 17.87 -16.17 16.08
CA THR A 56 16.90 -15.58 17.02
C THR A 56 15.54 -15.46 16.37
N PHE A 57 14.49 -15.88 17.05
CA PHE A 57 13.13 -15.82 16.48
C PHE A 57 12.10 -15.34 17.50
N HIS A 58 11.01 -14.81 16.98
CA HIS A 58 9.77 -14.53 17.70
C HIS A 58 8.58 -15.10 16.93
N GLU A 59 7.64 -15.63 17.68
CA GLU A 59 6.36 -16.10 17.19
C GLU A 59 5.23 -15.26 17.77
N ASP A 60 4.17 -15.12 17.00
CA ASP A 60 2.93 -14.54 17.53
C ASP A 60 1.74 -15.06 16.72
N ILE A 61 0.55 -14.95 17.32
CA ILE A 61 -0.69 -15.37 16.71
C ILE A 61 -1.35 -14.19 16.03
N GLY A 62 -1.63 -14.33 14.74
CA GLY A 62 -2.50 -13.42 14.00
C GLY A 62 -3.89 -14.01 13.87
N TYR A 63 -4.89 -13.15 13.87
CA TYR A 63 -6.28 -13.56 13.70
C TYR A 63 -6.88 -12.96 12.44
N GLY A 64 -7.53 -13.81 11.65
CA GLY A 64 -8.28 -13.39 10.48
C GLY A 64 -9.74 -13.80 10.63
N HIS A 65 -10.66 -12.87 10.43
CA HIS A 65 -12.07 -13.18 10.49
C HIS A 65 -12.85 -12.45 9.40
N ILE A 66 -13.97 -13.02 9.04
CA ILE A 66 -14.90 -12.40 8.11
C ILE A 66 -16.33 -12.79 8.48
N GLU A 67 -17.22 -11.84 8.33
CA GLU A 67 -18.65 -12.06 8.55
C GLU A 67 -19.43 -11.82 7.26
N ASN A 68 -20.49 -12.58 7.08
CA ASN A 68 -21.45 -12.39 5.99
C ASN A 68 -20.84 -12.36 4.58
N CYS A 69 -19.74 -13.09 4.35
CA CYS A 69 -19.07 -13.15 3.05
C CYS A 69 -19.86 -14.03 2.06
N LYS A 70 -19.96 -13.57 0.82
CA LYS A 70 -20.53 -14.39 -0.26
C LYS A 70 -19.46 -15.39 -0.75
N GLY A 71 -19.71 -16.68 -0.50
CA GLY A 71 -18.88 -17.79 -0.96
C GLY A 71 -17.73 -18.16 -0.02
N LYS A 72 -17.57 -19.48 0.21
CA LYS A 72 -16.55 -20.04 1.11
C LYS A 72 -15.14 -19.73 0.66
N ALA A 73 -14.84 -19.85 -0.62
CA ALA A 73 -13.48 -19.60 -1.14
C ALA A 73 -13.01 -18.17 -0.85
N ALA A 74 -13.87 -17.17 -1.14
CA ALA A 74 -13.57 -15.77 -0.86
C ALA A 74 -13.43 -15.47 0.63
N ALA A 75 -14.23 -16.14 1.47
CA ALA A 75 -14.15 -16.01 2.92
C ALA A 75 -12.79 -16.52 3.44
N PHE A 76 -12.38 -17.72 3.04
CA PHE A 76 -11.10 -18.30 3.43
C PHE A 76 -9.91 -17.50 2.93
N GLU A 77 -9.94 -17.03 1.67
CA GLU A 77 -8.88 -16.20 1.09
C GLU A 77 -8.65 -14.94 1.93
N LYS A 78 -9.72 -14.19 2.20
CA LYS A 78 -9.65 -12.95 2.96
C LYS A 78 -9.17 -13.19 4.39
N ALA A 79 -9.75 -14.15 5.10
CA ALA A 79 -9.38 -14.43 6.47
C ALA A 79 -7.94 -14.95 6.61
N LYS A 80 -7.49 -15.83 5.72
CA LYS A 80 -6.07 -16.27 5.71
C LYS A 80 -5.11 -15.12 5.46
N LYS A 81 -5.42 -14.25 4.50
CA LYS A 81 -4.60 -13.06 4.22
C LYS A 81 -4.54 -12.12 5.42
N GLU A 82 -5.67 -11.87 6.07
CA GLU A 82 -5.75 -11.02 7.26
C GLU A 82 -4.95 -11.63 8.42
N GLY A 83 -5.19 -12.90 8.78
CA GLY A 83 -4.50 -13.59 9.87
C GLY A 83 -2.98 -13.66 9.66
N THR A 84 -2.53 -13.98 8.45
CA THR A 84 -1.10 -13.99 8.11
C THR A 84 -0.48 -12.60 8.26
N THR A 85 -1.16 -11.58 7.77
CA THR A 85 -0.70 -10.19 7.86
C THR A 85 -0.64 -9.69 9.30
N ASP A 86 -1.64 -10.03 10.11
CA ASP A 86 -1.69 -9.66 11.52
C ASP A 86 -0.60 -10.38 12.32
N GLY A 87 -0.44 -11.70 12.12
CA GLY A 87 0.60 -12.50 12.76
C GLY A 87 2.01 -11.99 12.46
N LEU A 88 2.28 -11.64 11.19
CA LEU A 88 3.57 -11.07 10.80
C LEU A 88 3.87 -9.74 11.53
N LYS A 89 2.91 -8.83 11.59
CA LYS A 89 3.06 -7.56 12.30
C LYS A 89 3.31 -7.76 13.80
N ARG A 90 2.61 -8.73 14.40
CA ARG A 90 2.76 -9.08 15.81
C ARG A 90 4.11 -9.71 16.11
N ALA A 91 4.57 -10.65 15.29
CA ALA A 91 5.89 -11.26 15.45
C ALA A 91 7.02 -10.22 15.30
N LEU A 92 6.92 -9.33 14.30
CA LEU A 92 7.92 -8.27 14.08
C LEU A 92 8.01 -7.28 15.24
N ARG A 93 6.90 -6.88 15.86
CA ARG A 93 6.93 -5.92 16.98
C ARG A 93 7.73 -6.41 18.20
N ASN A 94 7.84 -7.73 18.38
CA ASN A 94 8.59 -8.32 19.50
C ASN A 94 10.10 -8.03 19.41
N PHE A 95 10.60 -7.61 18.25
CA PHE A 95 11.98 -7.16 18.08
C PHE A 95 12.21 -5.69 18.50
N GLY A 96 11.17 -4.95 18.86
CA GLY A 96 11.35 -3.63 19.46
C GLY A 96 10.46 -2.52 18.92
N ASN A 97 10.67 -1.32 19.46
CA ASN A 97 9.81 -0.16 19.25
C ASN A 97 9.74 0.29 17.79
N VAL A 98 10.86 0.22 17.06
CA VAL A 98 10.93 0.59 15.64
C VAL A 98 10.01 -0.27 14.80
N LEU A 99 9.86 -1.56 15.15
CA LEU A 99 9.03 -2.53 14.42
C LEU A 99 7.58 -2.60 14.92
N GLY A 100 7.17 -1.65 15.76
CA GLY A 100 5.79 -1.48 16.15
C GLY A 100 5.46 -1.69 17.62
N ASN A 101 6.41 -2.08 18.47
CA ASN A 101 6.15 -2.22 19.91
C ASN A 101 5.80 -0.88 20.58
N CYS A 102 6.18 0.24 19.98
CA CYS A 102 5.85 1.60 20.44
C CYS A 102 4.33 1.87 20.57
N ILE A 103 3.46 1.05 19.97
CA ILE A 103 1.99 1.18 20.11
C ILE A 103 1.49 0.89 21.53
N TYR A 104 2.31 0.28 22.39
CA TYR A 104 1.99 0.03 23.80
C TYR A 104 2.49 1.13 24.73
N ASP A 105 3.32 2.06 24.22
CA ASP A 105 3.77 3.23 24.96
C ASP A 105 2.71 4.34 24.90
N LYS A 106 2.04 4.55 26.04
CA LYS A 106 0.96 5.55 26.16
C LYS A 106 1.48 6.99 25.96
N GLU A 107 2.70 7.29 26.41
CA GLU A 107 3.28 8.63 26.23
C GLU A 107 3.63 8.88 24.76
N TYR A 108 4.21 7.89 24.10
CA TYR A 108 4.47 7.94 22.66
C TYR A 108 3.18 8.18 21.88
N LEU A 109 2.12 7.40 22.12
CA LEU A 109 0.84 7.55 21.45
C LEU A 109 0.22 8.95 21.68
N ALA A 110 0.26 9.44 22.91
CA ALA A 110 -0.27 10.76 23.25
C ALA A 110 0.43 11.91 22.50
N LYS A 111 1.70 11.71 22.15
CA LYS A 111 2.51 12.68 21.40
C LYS A 111 2.33 12.50 19.88
N VAL A 112 2.47 11.27 19.37
CA VAL A 112 2.47 10.99 17.92
C VAL A 112 1.12 11.28 17.27
N THR A 113 0.01 11.04 17.95
CA THR A 113 -1.34 11.35 17.46
C THR A 113 -1.61 12.84 17.25
N LYS A 114 -0.84 13.71 17.93
CA LYS A 114 -0.93 15.16 17.78
C LYS A 114 -0.13 15.70 16.59
N ILE A 115 0.77 14.90 16.03
CA ILE A 115 1.60 15.31 14.90
C ILE A 115 0.76 15.24 13.63
N LYS A 116 0.51 16.40 13.01
CA LYS A 116 -0.12 16.46 11.69
C LYS A 116 0.92 16.11 10.63
N VAL A 117 0.86 14.90 10.09
CA VAL A 117 1.70 14.49 8.95
C VAL A 117 1.03 14.99 7.67
N GLN A 118 1.73 15.82 6.90
CA GLN A 118 1.28 16.11 5.54
C GLN A 118 1.49 14.84 4.70
N PRO A 119 0.47 14.40 3.92
CA PRO A 119 0.67 13.29 3.00
C PRO A 119 1.80 13.65 2.04
N GLY A 120 2.80 12.77 1.94
CA GLY A 120 3.89 12.93 0.99
C GLY A 120 3.32 13.05 -0.43
N LYS A 121 3.70 14.10 -1.15
CA LYS A 121 3.33 14.21 -2.57
C LYS A 121 4.02 13.07 -3.33
N TRP A 122 3.23 12.35 -4.12
CA TRP A 122 3.79 11.35 -5.02
C TRP A 122 4.72 12.06 -6.02
N ASP A 123 5.97 11.62 -6.09
CA ASP A 123 6.98 12.18 -6.96
C ASP A 123 7.51 11.12 -7.92
N VAL A 124 7.37 11.36 -9.21
CA VAL A 124 7.83 10.48 -10.28
C VAL A 124 9.36 10.29 -10.22
N SER A 125 10.10 11.29 -9.73
CA SER A 125 11.56 11.23 -9.62
C SER A 125 12.04 10.26 -8.52
N ASN A 126 11.16 9.95 -7.55
CA ASN A 126 11.45 9.05 -6.43
C ASN A 126 10.97 7.61 -6.66
N LEU A 127 10.76 7.21 -7.91
CA LEU A 127 10.43 5.82 -8.25
C LEU A 127 11.71 4.97 -8.26
N HIS A 128 11.63 3.79 -7.63
CA HIS A 128 12.68 2.79 -7.72
C HIS A 128 12.75 2.27 -9.17
N ARG A 129 13.70 2.78 -9.93
CA ARG A 129 13.97 2.36 -11.31
C ARG A 129 15.37 1.79 -11.40
N HIS A 130 15.55 0.83 -12.30
CA HIS A 130 16.90 0.39 -12.67
C HIS A 130 17.70 1.60 -13.21
N SER A 131 18.99 1.65 -12.92
CA SER A 131 19.87 2.76 -13.31
C SER A 131 19.82 3.11 -14.82
N ASP A 132 19.60 2.10 -15.67
CA ASP A 132 19.51 2.26 -17.12
C ASP A 132 18.25 3.02 -17.58
N HIS A 133 17.22 3.03 -16.74
CA HIS A 133 15.95 3.72 -16.97
C HIS A 133 15.75 4.95 -16.08
N ALA A 134 16.77 5.34 -15.29
CA ALA A 134 16.73 6.55 -14.51
C ALA A 134 16.82 7.76 -15.47
N ILE A 135 15.85 8.67 -15.37
CA ILE A 135 15.89 9.93 -16.13
C ILE A 135 17.10 10.71 -15.61
N LYS A 136 18.12 10.90 -16.43
CA LYS A 136 19.29 11.72 -16.06
C LYS A 136 18.82 13.14 -15.82
N GLN A 137 18.98 13.64 -14.60
CA GLN A 137 18.56 15.00 -14.20
C GLN A 137 19.19 16.13 -15.04
N GLU A 138 20.21 15.84 -15.83
CA GLU A 138 20.86 16.79 -16.71
C GLU A 138 19.99 17.26 -17.89
N VAL A 139 19.03 16.43 -18.34
CA VAL A 139 18.15 16.78 -19.47
C VAL A 139 17.08 17.79 -19.04
N ILE A 140 16.60 17.72 -17.80
CA ILE A 140 15.55 18.63 -17.32
C ILE A 140 16.09 20.05 -17.12
N LYS A 141 17.37 20.21 -16.73
CA LYS A 141 18.00 21.53 -16.60
C LYS A 141 18.32 22.20 -17.92
N ALA A 142 18.41 21.47 -19.02
CA ALA A 142 18.64 22.01 -20.35
C ALA A 142 17.35 22.56 -20.99
N GLU A 143 16.21 21.94 -20.72
CA GLU A 143 14.92 22.40 -21.24
C GLU A 143 14.38 23.64 -20.52
N GLU A 144 14.63 23.79 -19.21
CA GLU A 144 14.28 25.05 -18.51
C GLU A 144 15.10 26.27 -18.92
N LYS A 145 16.29 26.09 -19.46
CA LYS A 145 17.12 27.22 -19.93
C LYS A 145 16.81 27.67 -21.35
N THR A 146 16.03 26.91 -22.11
CA THR A 146 15.74 27.25 -23.52
C THR A 146 14.42 28.02 -23.69
N GLN A 147 13.64 28.20 -22.62
CA GLN A 147 12.33 28.89 -22.66
C GLN A 147 12.37 30.40 -22.32
N VAL A 148 13.52 31.01 -22.18
CA VAL A 148 13.61 32.47 -21.95
C VAL A 148 14.52 33.08 -22.99
N ILE A 149 14.01 33.46 -24.16
CA ILE A 149 14.30 34.64 -24.95
C ILE A 149 13.42 34.57 -26.21
N ILE A 150 12.23 35.18 -26.17
CA ILE A 150 11.56 35.72 -27.35
C ILE A 150 11.40 37.22 -27.09
N PRO A 151 12.06 38.11 -27.86
CA PRO A 151 11.83 39.54 -27.74
C PRO A 151 10.47 39.89 -28.36
N SER A 152 9.68 40.62 -27.60
CA SER A 152 8.46 41.26 -28.07
C SER A 152 8.74 42.27 -29.16
N VAL A 153 8.32 41.99 -30.38
CA VAL A 153 8.11 43.02 -31.41
C VAL A 153 6.61 43.17 -31.59
N GLY A 154 6.13 44.32 -31.18
CA GLY A 154 4.76 44.71 -31.40
C GLY A 154 4.46 45.01 -32.84
N GLN A 155 3.25 44.67 -33.27
CA GLN A 155 2.46 45.48 -34.19
C GLN A 155 0.98 45.12 -34.11
N ASN A 156 0.19 46.18 -33.92
CA ASN A 156 -1.25 46.24 -34.10
C ASN A 156 -1.68 45.79 -35.51
N LEU A 157 -2.83 45.15 -35.60
CA LEU A 157 -3.94 45.54 -36.47
C LEU A 157 -5.01 44.41 -36.57
N GLY A 158 -6.25 44.75 -36.26
CA GLY A 158 -7.38 44.46 -37.15
C GLY A 158 -8.25 43.22 -36.85
N ALA A 159 -9.35 43.51 -36.20
CA ALA A 159 -10.73 43.05 -36.46
C ALA A 159 -11.03 41.66 -37.03
N GLY A 160 -11.89 40.94 -36.33
CA GLY A 160 -13.04 40.24 -36.95
C GLY A 160 -12.91 38.73 -37.08
N ALA A 161 -13.69 38.04 -36.31
CA ALA A 161 -14.65 37.01 -36.71
C ALA A 161 -14.84 35.95 -35.59
N ARG A 162 -16.04 35.90 -35.14
CA ARG A 162 -16.61 34.77 -34.32
C ARG A 162 -16.63 33.51 -35.18
N LEU A 163 -16.27 32.40 -34.62
CA LEU A 163 -16.79 31.10 -35.02
C LEU A 163 -16.94 30.25 -33.75
N ASP A 164 -18.18 30.02 -33.42
CA ASP A 164 -18.64 28.99 -32.48
C ASP A 164 -18.25 27.61 -33.01
N ASN A 165 -17.68 26.77 -32.18
CA ASN A 165 -17.76 25.34 -32.36
C ASN A 165 -17.88 24.67 -31.00
N ASP A 166 -19.10 24.28 -30.75
CA ASP A 166 -19.62 23.30 -29.83
C ASP A 166 -19.17 21.92 -30.33
N ASP A 167 -18.42 21.18 -29.52
CA ASP A 167 -18.22 19.76 -29.73
C ASP A 167 -18.15 19.07 -28.35
N THR A 168 -19.35 18.68 -27.93
CA THR A 168 -19.59 17.67 -26.90
C THR A 168 -19.15 16.31 -27.43
N LEU A 169 -18.13 15.71 -26.82
CA LEU A 169 -17.86 14.27 -26.99
C LEU A 169 -18.26 13.56 -25.70
N GLU A 170 -19.40 12.91 -25.78
CA GLU A 170 -19.84 11.86 -24.86
C GLU A 170 -19.10 10.57 -25.20
N ASP A 171 -18.30 10.06 -24.29
CA ASP A 171 -17.73 8.72 -24.39
C ASP A 171 -18.56 7.74 -23.54
N GLU A 172 -19.48 7.07 -24.21
CA GLU A 172 -20.10 5.82 -23.74
C GLU A 172 -19.08 4.67 -23.82
N PHE A 173 -18.74 4.08 -22.69
CA PHE A 173 -18.19 2.73 -22.64
C PHE A 173 -19.13 1.81 -21.87
N GLY A 174 -20.16 1.32 -22.58
CA GLY A 174 -20.91 0.14 -22.22
C GLY A 174 -20.24 -1.09 -22.83
N GLY A 175 -19.77 -1.99 -22.00
CA GLY A 175 -19.25 -3.30 -22.39
C GLY A 175 -19.90 -4.39 -21.54
N GLU A 176 -21.03 -4.91 -21.99
CA GLU A 176 -21.62 -6.16 -21.54
C GLU A 176 -20.75 -7.34 -21.98
N PHE A 177 -20.41 -8.22 -21.05
CA PHE A 177 -19.98 -9.57 -21.37
C PHE A 177 -21.01 -10.57 -20.82
N SER A 178 -21.84 -11.07 -21.72
CA SER A 178 -22.59 -12.33 -21.57
C SER A 178 -21.76 -13.48 -22.14
N THR A 179 -21.55 -14.49 -21.40
CA THR A 179 -21.77 -15.94 -21.49
C THR A 179 -20.97 -16.66 -20.43
#